data_7c666b65761054c26a9133f47dc3dda7
#
_entry.id   7c666b65761054c26a9133f47dc3dda7
#
_cell.length_a   1.000
_cell.length_b   1.000
_cell.length_c   1.000
_cell.angle_alpha   90.00
_cell.angle_beta   90.00
_cell.angle_gamma   90.00
#
_symmetry.space_group_name_H-M   'P 1'
#
loop_
_entity.id
_entity.type
_entity.pdbx_description
1 polymer ?
#
loop_
_entity_poly.entity_id
_entity_poly.type
_entity_poly.pdbx_seq_one_letter_code
_entity_poly.pdbx_strand_id
1 'polypeptide(L)'
;TVGSYWVYDWYTVDSAGNSTWDPNQTDSVYIAGDTIIGTDTFAIQVGTWFGGAFSPPFRNYLRNLNGDLVTPSGSIIFSATNYTDTFYIWNPGNGQTMGYRKMIDIGEIVTVPVGTFRTLNAAFIVVNLVGTWSCFGIYDIHDNQYAENIGMVRTSFQFIGSCQALEGRLRTYYIAP
;
A
#
# COMPACT_ATOMS: atom_id res chain seq x y z
N THR A 1 8.89 -15.07 1.07
CA THR A 1 9.05 -16.53 0.83
C THR A 1 7.76 -17.09 0.29
N VAL A 2 7.82 -18.05 -0.64
CA VAL A 2 6.68 -18.76 -1.23
C VAL A 2 5.85 -19.42 -0.13
N GLY A 3 4.52 -19.27 -0.19
CA GLY A 3 3.60 -19.77 0.83
C GLY A 3 3.28 -18.75 1.94
N SER A 4 3.99 -17.62 1.99
CA SER A 4 3.60 -16.52 2.89
C SER A 4 2.27 -15.91 2.44
N TYR A 5 1.43 -15.54 3.40
CA TYR A 5 0.14 -14.89 3.10
C TYR A 5 -0.24 -13.84 4.14
N TRP A 6 -1.11 -12.93 3.73
CA TRP A 6 -1.69 -11.85 4.53
C TRP A 6 -3.18 -11.76 4.24
N VAL A 7 -4.00 -11.54 5.28
CA VAL A 7 -5.44 -11.33 5.17
C VAL A 7 -5.80 -10.01 5.81
N TYR A 8 -6.55 -9.19 5.11
CA TYR A 8 -6.95 -7.84 5.53
C TYR A 8 -8.46 -7.74 5.67
N ASP A 9 -8.91 -7.11 6.74
CA ASP A 9 -10.27 -6.61 6.89
C ASP A 9 -10.34 -5.15 6.45
N TRP A 10 -11.45 -4.77 5.81
CA TRP A 10 -11.65 -3.41 5.33
C TRP A 10 -12.57 -2.61 6.25
N TYR A 11 -12.23 -1.34 6.37
CA TYR A 11 -12.93 -0.35 7.19
C TYR A 11 -13.21 0.88 6.33
N THR A 12 -14.43 1.43 6.43
CA THR A 12 -14.70 2.80 5.98
C THR A 12 -14.35 3.75 7.12
N VAL A 13 -13.58 4.79 6.82
CA VAL A 13 -13.20 5.83 7.78
C VAL A 13 -13.84 7.13 7.33
N ASP A 14 -14.63 7.77 8.22
CA ASP A 14 -15.28 9.06 7.96
C ASP A 14 -14.31 10.25 8.16
N SER A 15 -14.78 11.45 7.85
CA SER A 15 -14.00 12.69 8.02
C SER A 15 -13.67 13.04 9.48
N ALA A 16 -14.33 12.43 10.45
CA ALA A 16 -14.06 12.56 11.87
C ALA A 16 -13.07 11.51 12.39
N GLY A 17 -12.63 10.59 11.51
CA GLY A 17 -11.73 9.50 11.85
C GLY A 17 -12.41 8.28 12.48
N ASN A 18 -13.76 8.22 12.50
CA ASN A 18 -14.46 7.04 12.98
C ASN A 18 -14.39 5.94 11.92
N SER A 19 -14.02 4.74 12.35
CA SER A 19 -13.90 3.59 11.45
C SER A 19 -15.04 2.59 11.65
N THR A 20 -15.64 2.15 10.54
CA THR A 20 -16.68 1.13 10.52
C THR A 20 -16.17 -0.06 9.73
N TRP A 21 -16.13 -1.23 10.36
CA TRP A 21 -15.74 -2.49 9.73
C TRP A 21 -16.83 -2.98 8.77
N ASP A 22 -16.42 -3.44 7.58
CA ASP A 22 -17.30 -4.14 6.65
C ASP A 22 -17.02 -5.65 6.70
N PRO A 23 -17.92 -6.46 7.29
CA PRO A 23 -17.74 -7.90 7.42
C PRO A 23 -17.73 -8.66 6.08
N ASN A 24 -18.21 -8.02 5.00
CA ASN A 24 -18.26 -8.62 3.66
C ASN A 24 -17.02 -8.30 2.81
N GLN A 25 -16.12 -7.44 3.31
CA GLN A 25 -14.92 -7.05 2.58
C GLN A 25 -13.67 -7.57 3.29
N THR A 26 -13.17 -8.67 2.76
CA THR A 26 -11.90 -9.27 3.20
C THR A 26 -11.06 -9.57 1.97
N ASP A 27 -9.79 -9.18 2.03
CA ASP A 27 -8.83 -9.49 0.98
C ASP A 27 -7.74 -10.42 1.47
N SER A 28 -7.20 -11.20 0.56
CA SER A 28 -6.02 -12.01 0.81
C SER A 28 -4.94 -11.73 -0.23
N VAL A 29 -3.70 -11.70 0.24
CA VAL A 29 -2.50 -11.55 -0.57
C VAL A 29 -1.56 -12.68 -0.21
N TYR A 30 -0.93 -13.33 -1.18
CA TYR A 30 0.02 -14.41 -0.93
C TYR A 30 1.15 -14.44 -1.95
N ILE A 31 2.27 -15.07 -1.59
CA ILE A 31 3.38 -15.32 -2.51
C ILE A 31 3.18 -16.68 -3.16
N ALA A 32 2.79 -16.66 -4.44
CA ALA A 32 2.42 -17.83 -5.22
C ALA A 32 3.62 -18.63 -5.74
N GLY A 33 4.78 -18.01 -5.82
CA GLY A 33 6.00 -18.60 -6.38
C GLY A 33 7.03 -17.54 -6.69
N ASP A 34 8.09 -17.97 -7.36
CA ASP A 34 9.12 -17.10 -7.89
C ASP A 34 9.19 -17.23 -9.41
N THR A 35 9.71 -16.21 -10.08
CA THR A 35 9.94 -16.22 -11.53
C THR A 35 11.23 -15.46 -11.86
N ILE A 36 11.81 -15.78 -13.02
CA ILE A 36 12.98 -15.07 -13.53
C ILE A 36 12.50 -14.08 -14.60
N ILE A 37 12.86 -12.81 -14.44
CA ILE A 37 12.62 -11.75 -15.43
C ILE A 37 13.97 -11.10 -15.76
N GLY A 38 14.43 -11.26 -16.99
CA GLY A 38 15.81 -10.94 -17.37
C GLY A 38 16.80 -11.87 -16.67
N THR A 39 17.65 -11.31 -15.82
CA THR A 39 18.63 -12.05 -15.00
C THR A 39 18.24 -12.16 -13.53
N ASP A 40 17.13 -11.56 -13.15
CA ASP A 40 16.74 -11.35 -11.76
C ASP A 40 15.56 -12.24 -11.35
N THR A 41 15.57 -12.71 -10.10
CA THR A 41 14.47 -13.47 -9.51
C THR A 41 13.50 -12.53 -8.80
N PHE A 42 12.20 -12.69 -9.07
CA PHE A 42 11.11 -11.95 -8.48
C PHE A 42 10.11 -12.89 -7.83
N ALA A 43 9.66 -12.55 -6.63
CA ALA A 43 8.50 -13.20 -6.00
C ALA A 43 7.22 -12.80 -6.74
N ILE A 44 6.34 -13.76 -6.96
CA ILE A 44 5.01 -13.57 -7.55
C ILE A 44 4.02 -13.34 -6.40
N GLN A 45 3.61 -12.09 -6.22
CA GLN A 45 2.56 -11.72 -5.28
C GLN A 45 1.21 -11.73 -5.99
N VAL A 46 0.24 -12.45 -5.45
CA VAL A 46 -1.14 -12.56 -5.97
C VAL A 46 -2.11 -12.19 -4.87
N GLY A 47 -3.21 -11.55 -5.23
CA GLY A 47 -4.23 -11.20 -4.25
C GLY A 47 -5.41 -10.45 -4.84
N THR A 48 -6.28 -10.02 -3.95
CA THR A 48 -7.42 -9.14 -4.24
C THR A 48 -7.26 -7.83 -3.48
N TRP A 49 -7.95 -6.79 -3.97
CA TRP A 49 -8.10 -5.52 -3.27
C TRP A 49 -9.58 -5.14 -3.22
N PHE A 50 -10.00 -4.55 -2.13
CA PHE A 50 -11.37 -4.06 -1.90
C PHE A 50 -12.44 -5.17 -2.01
N GLY A 51 -12.15 -6.36 -1.44
CA GLY A 51 -13.08 -7.49 -1.46
C GLY A 51 -13.33 -8.05 -2.87
N GLY A 52 -12.44 -7.76 -3.83
CA GLY A 52 -12.63 -8.13 -5.24
C GLY A 52 -13.73 -7.34 -5.96
N ALA A 53 -14.41 -6.42 -5.29
CA ALA A 53 -15.57 -5.74 -5.84
C ALA A 53 -15.21 -4.74 -6.97
N PHE A 54 -13.99 -4.20 -6.95
CA PHE A 54 -13.56 -3.16 -7.88
C PHE A 54 -12.41 -3.57 -8.81
N SER A 55 -11.79 -4.74 -8.59
CA SER A 55 -10.63 -5.15 -9.37
C SER A 55 -10.54 -6.67 -9.47
N PRO A 56 -10.20 -7.21 -10.64
CA PRO A 56 -9.82 -8.61 -10.74
C PRO A 56 -8.61 -8.89 -9.85
N PRO A 57 -8.33 -10.15 -9.50
CA PRO A 57 -7.13 -10.51 -8.77
C PRO A 57 -5.89 -9.93 -9.44
N PHE A 58 -5.05 -9.26 -8.66
CA PHE A 58 -3.80 -8.69 -9.17
C PHE A 58 -2.67 -9.71 -9.11
N ARG A 59 -1.66 -9.49 -9.94
CA ARG A 59 -0.39 -10.20 -9.92
C ARG A 59 0.75 -9.19 -10.02
N ASN A 60 1.56 -9.10 -8.98
CA ASN A 60 2.75 -8.26 -8.94
C ASN A 60 4.02 -9.13 -8.93
N TYR A 61 5.09 -8.60 -9.47
CA TYR A 61 6.42 -9.19 -9.43
C TYR A 61 7.33 -8.27 -8.62
N LEU A 62 7.85 -8.76 -7.52
CA LEU A 62 8.57 -7.96 -6.53
C LEU A 62 9.85 -8.66 -6.11
N ARG A 63 10.93 -7.88 -5.92
CA ARG A 63 12.14 -8.37 -5.27
C ARG A 63 12.66 -7.38 -4.24
N ASN A 64 13.38 -7.89 -3.25
CA ASN A 64 14.18 -7.05 -2.37
C ASN A 64 15.53 -6.76 -3.04
N LEU A 65 15.88 -5.48 -3.14
CA LEU A 65 17.16 -5.01 -3.63
C LEU A 65 17.76 -4.04 -2.61
N ASN A 66 18.67 -4.54 -1.74
CA ASN A 66 19.34 -3.73 -0.72
C ASN A 66 18.41 -2.98 0.24
N GLY A 67 17.28 -3.58 0.61
CA GLY A 67 16.28 -2.97 1.47
C GLY A 67 15.15 -2.25 0.73
N ASP A 68 15.24 -2.12 -0.58
CA ASP A 68 14.16 -1.61 -1.42
C ASP A 68 13.30 -2.74 -1.98
N LEU A 69 11.99 -2.57 -1.98
CA LEU A 69 11.07 -3.46 -2.68
C LEU A 69 10.83 -2.90 -4.09
N VAL A 70 11.31 -3.61 -5.10
CA VAL A 70 11.33 -3.12 -6.48
C VAL A 70 10.52 -4.00 -7.44
N THR A 71 9.97 -3.38 -8.46
CA THR A 71 9.30 -4.03 -9.59
C THR A 71 10.31 -4.42 -10.69
N PRO A 72 9.93 -5.23 -11.71
CA PRO A 72 10.78 -5.54 -12.85
C PRO A 72 11.22 -4.32 -13.66
N SER A 73 10.43 -3.24 -13.65
CA SER A 73 10.80 -1.98 -14.30
C SER A 73 11.82 -1.15 -13.50
N GLY A 74 12.22 -1.60 -12.30
CA GLY A 74 13.10 -0.88 -11.39
C GLY A 74 12.41 0.16 -10.51
N SER A 75 11.08 0.26 -10.58
CA SER A 75 10.33 1.20 -9.73
C SER A 75 10.36 0.73 -8.27
N ILE A 76 10.77 1.63 -7.37
CA ILE A 76 10.75 1.39 -5.91
C ILE A 76 9.34 1.63 -5.41
N ILE A 77 8.76 0.63 -4.71
CA ILE A 77 7.44 0.73 -4.09
C ILE A 77 7.52 0.89 -2.57
N PHE A 78 8.64 0.54 -1.96
CA PHE A 78 8.96 0.70 -0.54
C PHE A 78 10.48 0.73 -0.38
N SER A 79 10.98 1.52 0.58
CA SER A 79 12.40 1.51 0.97
C SER A 79 12.54 1.42 2.50
N ALA A 80 13.41 0.52 2.94
CA ALA A 80 13.82 0.43 4.34
C ALA A 80 15.05 1.29 4.66
N THR A 81 15.66 1.94 3.67
CA THR A 81 16.95 2.64 3.81
C THR A 81 16.92 4.10 3.32
N ASN A 82 16.04 4.44 2.41
CA ASN A 82 15.94 5.78 1.84
C ASN A 82 14.61 6.45 2.23
N TYR A 83 14.69 7.47 3.08
CA TYR A 83 13.53 8.17 3.63
C TYR A 83 13.40 9.62 3.11
N THR A 84 14.28 10.05 2.21
CA THR A 84 14.34 11.43 1.74
C THR A 84 13.89 11.61 0.30
N ASP A 85 14.15 10.62 -0.53
CA ASP A 85 13.93 10.74 -1.97
C ASP A 85 12.49 10.46 -2.39
N THR A 86 12.14 10.97 -3.54
CA THR A 86 10.92 10.63 -4.26
C THR A 86 11.24 9.51 -5.24
N PHE A 87 10.59 8.34 -5.08
CA PHE A 87 10.92 7.12 -5.83
C PHE A 87 10.19 6.98 -7.16
N TYR A 88 9.02 7.60 -7.27
CA TYR A 88 8.16 7.47 -8.43
C TYR A 88 7.41 8.77 -8.65
N ILE A 89 7.34 9.20 -9.89
CA ILE A 89 6.54 10.36 -10.27
C ILE A 89 5.55 9.89 -11.34
N TRP A 90 4.27 10.09 -11.04
CA TRP A 90 3.18 9.88 -11.99
C TRP A 90 2.67 11.24 -12.46
N ASN A 91 2.71 11.45 -13.77
CA ASN A 91 2.17 12.66 -14.38
C ASN A 91 1.33 12.25 -15.59
N PRO A 92 -0.02 12.34 -15.49
CA PRO A 92 -0.90 11.96 -16.59
C PRO A 92 -0.88 12.97 -17.76
N GLY A 93 -0.15 14.07 -17.66
CA GLY A 93 -0.05 15.08 -18.70
C GLY A 93 -1.29 15.97 -18.84
N ASN A 94 -2.24 15.87 -17.92
CA ASN A 94 -3.47 16.67 -17.96
C ASN A 94 -3.33 18.08 -17.36
N GLY A 95 -2.18 18.40 -16.75
CA GLY A 95 -1.91 19.65 -16.05
C GLY A 95 -2.73 19.88 -14.77
N GLN A 96 -3.54 18.93 -14.36
CA GLN A 96 -4.44 19.04 -13.21
C GLN A 96 -3.94 18.30 -11.97
N THR A 97 -3.29 17.15 -12.18
CA THR A 97 -2.82 16.31 -11.09
C THR A 97 -1.43 15.76 -11.37
N MET A 98 -0.70 15.52 -10.33
CA MET A 98 0.52 14.70 -10.34
C MET A 98 0.57 13.83 -9.10
N GLY A 99 1.26 12.70 -9.18
CA GLY A 99 1.45 11.81 -8.03
C GLY A 99 2.93 11.46 -7.86
N TYR A 100 3.32 11.20 -6.63
CA TYR A 100 4.65 10.71 -6.31
C TYR A 100 4.63 9.78 -5.10
N ARG A 101 5.65 8.92 -5.01
CA ARG A 101 5.83 8.04 -3.86
C ARG A 101 7.08 8.43 -3.08
N LYS A 102 6.96 8.44 -1.77
CA LYS A 102 8.09 8.62 -0.84
C LYS A 102 7.82 7.93 0.49
N MET A 103 8.86 7.74 1.28
CA MET A 103 8.72 7.29 2.66
C MET A 103 8.35 8.47 3.56
N ILE A 104 7.32 8.31 4.39
CA ILE A 104 6.90 9.27 5.43
C ILE A 104 6.59 8.51 6.74
N ASP A 105 6.31 9.20 7.82
CA ASP A 105 5.88 8.63 9.12
C ASP A 105 6.75 7.46 9.58
N ILE A 106 8.07 7.72 9.58
CA ILE A 106 9.08 6.70 9.88
C ILE A 106 9.04 6.34 11.36
N GLY A 107 8.70 5.09 11.65
CA GLY A 107 8.65 4.56 13.01
C GLY A 107 7.33 4.83 13.74
N GLU A 108 6.28 5.20 13.01
CA GLU A 108 4.92 5.31 13.55
C GLU A 108 4.48 3.97 14.17
N ILE A 109 3.73 4.06 15.26
CA ILE A 109 3.13 2.88 15.92
C ILE A 109 1.70 2.72 15.42
N VAL A 110 1.44 1.60 14.76
CA VAL A 110 0.14 1.26 14.16
C VAL A 110 -0.46 0.05 14.82
N THR A 111 -1.72 0.17 15.23
CA THR A 111 -2.50 -0.94 15.77
C THR A 111 -3.52 -1.43 14.75
N VAL A 112 -3.48 -2.72 14.47
CA VAL A 112 -4.40 -3.45 13.57
C VAL A 112 -4.94 -4.69 14.30
N PRO A 113 -5.96 -5.40 13.79
CA PRO A 113 -6.57 -6.54 14.49
C PRO A 113 -5.58 -7.59 15.00
N VAL A 114 -4.50 -7.86 14.27
CA VAL A 114 -3.52 -8.89 14.64
C VAL A 114 -2.47 -8.40 15.65
N GLY A 115 -2.34 -7.10 15.89
CA GLY A 115 -1.35 -6.57 16.84
C GLY A 115 -0.95 -5.12 16.61
N THR A 116 0.08 -4.70 17.34
CA THR A 116 0.66 -3.35 17.26
C THR A 116 2.08 -3.41 16.73
N PHE A 117 2.40 -2.58 15.75
CA PHE A 117 3.66 -2.63 15.01
C PHE A 117 4.28 -1.25 14.88
N ARG A 118 5.60 -1.20 14.91
CA ARG A 118 6.37 -0.06 14.44
C ARG A 118 6.48 -0.15 12.92
N THR A 119 6.12 0.92 12.21
CA THR A 119 5.97 0.90 10.75
C THR A 119 6.82 1.94 10.04
N LEU A 120 7.00 1.70 8.74
CA LEU A 120 7.52 2.64 7.75
C LEU A 120 6.43 2.83 6.70
N ASN A 121 6.04 4.06 6.41
CA ASN A 121 4.97 4.37 5.48
C ASN A 121 5.51 4.71 4.08
N ALA A 122 5.21 3.86 3.09
CA ALA A 122 5.46 4.14 1.67
C ALA A 122 4.23 4.81 1.06
N ALA A 123 4.07 6.11 1.29
CA ALA A 123 2.91 6.85 0.83
C ALA A 123 2.96 7.16 -0.67
N PHE A 124 1.81 7.02 -1.33
CA PHE A 124 1.58 7.58 -2.65
C PHE A 124 0.76 8.85 -2.49
N ILE A 125 1.33 9.99 -2.86
CA ILE A 125 0.76 11.31 -2.64
C ILE A 125 0.32 11.86 -3.99
N VAL A 126 -0.98 12.14 -4.15
CA VAL A 126 -1.53 12.81 -5.33
C VAL A 126 -1.74 14.28 -5.01
N VAL A 127 -1.27 15.15 -5.90
CA VAL A 127 -1.33 16.59 -5.76
C VAL A 127 -2.32 17.15 -6.77
N ASN A 128 -3.27 17.98 -6.31
CA ASN A 128 -4.10 18.79 -7.18
C ASN A 128 -3.36 20.08 -7.56
N LEU A 129 -3.04 20.26 -8.83
CA LEU A 129 -2.26 21.40 -9.33
C LEU A 129 -3.12 22.63 -9.67
N VAL A 130 -4.43 22.48 -9.73
CA VAL A 130 -5.35 23.54 -10.20
C VAL A 130 -6.34 24.01 -9.15
N GLY A 131 -6.33 23.41 -7.95
CA GLY A 131 -7.28 23.77 -6.90
C GLY A 131 -7.13 22.93 -5.64
N THR A 132 -8.23 22.76 -4.92
CA THR A 132 -8.31 21.91 -3.73
C THR A 132 -9.45 20.91 -3.90
N TRP A 133 -9.27 19.71 -3.41
CA TRP A 133 -10.38 18.78 -3.19
C TRP A 133 -11.14 19.19 -1.94
N SER A 134 -12.45 19.01 -1.96
CA SER A 134 -13.33 19.48 -0.89
C SER A 134 -12.98 18.94 0.51
N CYS A 135 -12.36 17.80 0.57
CA CYS A 135 -12.11 17.08 1.82
C CYS A 135 -10.64 17.00 2.23
N PHE A 136 -9.71 17.06 1.28
CA PHE A 136 -8.28 16.75 1.51
C PHE A 136 -7.36 17.92 1.14
N GLY A 137 -7.91 19.08 0.78
CA GLY A 137 -7.11 20.21 0.34
C GLY A 137 -6.43 19.94 -1.01
N ILE A 138 -5.12 20.17 -1.08
CA ILE A 138 -4.33 19.96 -2.32
C ILE A 138 -3.69 18.58 -2.41
N TYR A 139 -3.72 17.79 -1.32
CA TYR A 139 -3.09 16.47 -1.25
C TYR A 139 -4.10 15.38 -0.96
N ASP A 140 -4.00 14.28 -1.70
CA ASP A 140 -4.64 13.01 -1.42
C ASP A 140 -3.53 11.98 -1.12
N ILE A 141 -3.55 11.40 0.07
CA ILE A 141 -2.46 10.54 0.56
C ILE A 141 -2.99 9.11 0.71
N HIS A 142 -2.34 8.21 0.00
CA HIS A 142 -2.58 6.78 0.08
C HIS A 142 -1.44 6.14 0.87
N ASP A 143 -1.72 5.72 2.09
CA ASP A 143 -0.73 5.11 2.97
C ASP A 143 -0.53 3.64 2.68
N ASN A 144 0.73 3.19 2.79
CA ASN A 144 1.07 1.78 2.81
C ASN A 144 2.11 1.57 3.91
N GLN A 145 1.67 1.10 5.06
CA GLN A 145 2.49 0.95 6.25
C GLN A 145 3.03 -0.47 6.36
N TYR A 146 4.33 -0.58 6.39
CA TYR A 146 5.07 -1.84 6.45
C TYR A 146 5.72 -2.03 7.81
N ALA A 147 5.58 -3.22 8.38
CA ALA A 147 6.29 -3.66 9.58
C ALA A 147 7.44 -4.60 9.19
N GLU A 148 8.53 -4.49 9.92
CA GLU A 148 9.73 -5.32 9.70
C GLU A 148 9.40 -6.82 9.82
N ASN A 149 9.93 -7.62 8.88
CA ASN A 149 9.76 -9.08 8.78
C ASN A 149 8.29 -9.56 8.60
N ILE A 150 7.33 -8.65 8.48
CA ILE A 150 5.91 -8.98 8.30
C ILE A 150 5.44 -8.53 6.91
N GLY A 151 5.80 -7.33 6.50
CA GLY A 151 5.30 -6.71 5.28
C GLY A 151 4.22 -5.65 5.57
N MET A 152 3.31 -5.42 4.65
CA MET A 152 2.28 -4.40 4.80
C MET A 152 1.28 -4.80 5.89
N VAL A 153 1.05 -3.93 6.87
CA VAL A 153 0.13 -4.15 7.98
C VAL A 153 -1.11 -3.27 7.90
N ARG A 154 -1.00 -2.09 7.26
CA ARG A 154 -2.13 -1.20 6.99
C ARG A 154 -1.96 -0.56 5.61
N THR A 155 -3.06 -0.37 4.91
CA THR A 155 -3.13 0.46 3.70
C THR A 155 -4.34 1.37 3.81
N SER A 156 -4.23 2.61 3.31
CA SER A 156 -5.36 3.52 3.24
C SER A 156 -5.47 4.15 1.86
N PHE A 157 -6.68 4.56 1.53
CA PHE A 157 -7.00 5.13 0.24
C PHE A 157 -8.20 6.07 0.40
N GLN A 158 -8.04 7.31 0.01
CA GLN A 158 -9.04 8.35 0.20
C GLN A 158 -9.92 8.48 -1.03
N PHE A 159 -11.21 8.77 -0.83
CA PHE A 159 -12.14 9.09 -1.91
C PHE A 159 -12.26 10.61 -2.08
N ILE A 160 -11.73 11.12 -3.16
CA ILE A 160 -11.70 12.57 -3.47
C ILE A 160 -13.08 13.24 -3.40
N GLY A 161 -14.15 12.48 -3.67
CA GLY A 161 -15.51 13.02 -3.74
C GLY A 161 -16.38 12.85 -2.50
N SER A 162 -15.98 12.11 -1.46
CA SER A 162 -16.87 11.73 -0.35
C SER A 162 -16.35 12.02 1.04
N CYS A 163 -15.18 12.60 1.21
CA CYS A 163 -14.52 12.80 2.52
C CYS A 163 -14.37 11.51 3.36
N GLN A 164 -14.34 10.39 2.71
CA GLN A 164 -14.18 9.08 3.31
C GLN A 164 -12.90 8.44 2.83
N ALA A 165 -12.33 7.56 3.66
CA ALA A 165 -11.25 6.68 3.27
C ALA A 165 -11.67 5.22 3.41
N LEU A 166 -11.06 4.36 2.62
CA LEU A 166 -11.01 2.93 2.91
C LEU A 166 -9.68 2.58 3.54
N GLU A 167 -9.71 1.74 4.54
CA GLU A 167 -8.53 1.29 5.25
C GLU A 167 -8.53 -0.24 5.36
N GLY A 168 -7.53 -0.86 4.75
CA GLY A 168 -7.25 -2.29 4.91
C GLY A 168 -6.33 -2.51 6.10
N ARG A 169 -6.78 -3.28 7.10
CA ARG A 169 -6.04 -3.60 8.33
C ARG A 169 -5.71 -5.08 8.39
N LEU A 170 -4.46 -5.41 8.64
CA LEU A 170 -4.01 -6.79 8.73
C LEU A 170 -4.73 -7.52 9.88
N ARG A 171 -5.47 -8.60 9.51
CA ARG A 171 -6.19 -9.45 10.44
C ARG A 171 -5.38 -10.68 10.86
N THR A 172 -4.70 -11.29 9.92
CA THR A 172 -3.85 -12.45 10.15
C THR A 172 -2.80 -12.57 9.05
N TYR A 173 -1.70 -13.22 9.34
CA TYR A 173 -0.64 -13.49 8.38
C TYR A 173 0.12 -14.77 8.74
N TYR A 174 0.84 -15.28 7.77
CA TYR A 174 1.84 -16.34 7.94
C TYR A 174 3.05 -16.03 7.06
N ILE A 175 4.23 -16.08 7.65
CA ILE A 175 5.50 -15.95 6.93
C ILE A 175 6.11 -17.32 6.84
N ALA A 176 6.18 -17.87 5.64
CA ALA A 176 6.83 -19.15 5.41
C ALA A 176 8.33 -19.05 5.71
N PRO A 177 8.95 -20.11 6.28
CA PRO A 177 10.35 -20.14 6.63
C PRO A 177 11.30 -20.06 5.44
#